data_48fd916f98b0927899727510bfec9de4
#
_entry.id   48fd916f98b0927899727510bfec9de4
#
_cell.length_a   1.000
_cell.length_b   1.000
_cell.length_c   1.000
_cell.angle_alpha   90.00
_cell.angle_beta   90.00
_cell.angle_gamma   90.00
#
_symmetry.space_group_name_H-M   'P 1'
#
loop_
_entity.id
_entity.type
_entity.pdbx_description
1 polymer ?
#
loop_
_entity_poly.entity_id
_entity_poly.type
_entity_poly.pdbx_seq_one_letter_code
_entity_poly.pdbx_strand_id
1 'polypeptide(L)'
;MKKAVILFNLGGPDKLENVEPFLFNLFNDPAIINLPSFFRYPLAKLISNRRAPTAKKIYQELGGSSPILKLTEEQAGTLDAKLNKEDDFSDYKCFVVM
;
A
#
# COMPACT_ATOMS: atom_id res chain seq x y z
N MET A 1 -5.10 28.44 -11.12
CA MET A 1 -4.31 27.95 -9.98
C MET A 1 -4.09 26.44 -10.12
N LYS A 2 -2.88 25.99 -9.96
CA LYS A 2 -2.56 24.58 -10.00
C LYS A 2 -2.66 23.97 -8.61
N LYS A 3 -3.35 22.84 -8.49
CA LYS A 3 -3.54 22.12 -7.23
C LYS A 3 -3.12 20.66 -7.39
N ALA A 4 -2.46 20.11 -6.38
CA ALA A 4 -2.10 18.70 -6.32
C ALA A 4 -2.93 17.99 -5.25
N VAL A 5 -3.45 16.81 -5.60
CA VAL A 5 -4.14 15.92 -4.66
C VAL A 5 -3.29 14.66 -4.50
N ILE A 6 -2.94 14.34 -3.26
CA ILE A 6 -2.10 13.17 -2.97
C ILE A 6 -2.96 12.09 -2.35
N LEU A 7 -3.02 10.92 -3.01
CA LEU A 7 -3.66 9.71 -2.49
C LEU A 7 -2.57 8.80 -1.96
N PHE A 8 -2.63 8.47 -0.67
CA PHE A 8 -1.61 7.62 -0.05
C PHE A 8 -2.21 6.54 0.84
N ASN A 9 -1.50 5.42 0.93
CA ASN A 9 -1.85 4.31 1.82
C ASN A 9 -0.61 3.45 2.09
N LEU A 10 -0.75 2.39 2.88
CA LEU A 10 0.36 1.48 3.17
C LEU A 10 0.83 0.70 1.95
N GLY A 11 -0.01 0.58 0.94
CA GLY A 11 0.30 -0.23 -0.24
C GLY A 11 0.15 -1.72 0.02
N GLY A 12 0.71 -2.52 -0.87
CA GLY A 12 0.71 -3.97 -0.78
C GLY A 12 1.85 -4.56 -1.61
N PRO A 13 2.11 -5.89 -1.49
CA PRO A 13 3.17 -6.51 -2.27
C PRO A 13 2.81 -6.53 -3.76
N ASP A 14 3.79 -6.21 -4.60
CA ASP A 14 3.65 -6.19 -6.06
C ASP A 14 3.96 -7.55 -6.71
N LYS A 15 4.61 -8.45 -5.97
CA LYS A 15 4.98 -9.80 -6.41
C LYS A 15 4.86 -10.76 -5.24
N LEU A 16 4.69 -12.07 -5.53
CA LEU A 16 4.62 -13.10 -4.48
C LEU A 16 5.90 -13.16 -3.65
N GLU A 17 7.06 -12.97 -4.26
CA GLU A 17 8.35 -12.97 -3.56
C GLU A 17 8.51 -11.80 -2.58
N ASN A 18 7.72 -10.74 -2.73
CA ASN A 18 7.76 -9.57 -1.86
C ASN A 18 6.76 -9.64 -0.71
N VAL A 19 5.95 -10.70 -0.62
CA VAL A 19 4.93 -10.86 0.43
C VAL A 19 5.57 -10.94 1.82
N GLU A 20 6.56 -11.80 2.00
CA GLU A 20 7.22 -11.96 3.30
C GLU A 20 7.97 -10.69 3.72
N PRO A 21 8.81 -10.05 2.87
CA PRO A 21 9.42 -8.77 3.21
C PRO A 21 8.40 -7.67 3.53
N PHE A 22 7.29 -7.61 2.81
CA PHE A 22 6.22 -6.66 3.07
C PHE A 22 5.63 -6.87 4.48
N LEU A 23 5.30 -8.12 4.82
CA LEU A 23 4.76 -8.45 6.14
C LEU A 23 5.77 -8.16 7.25
N PHE A 24 7.04 -8.47 7.02
CA PHE A 24 8.11 -8.18 7.98
C PHE A 24 8.21 -6.67 8.25
N ASN A 25 8.24 -5.85 7.21
CA ASN A 25 8.32 -4.40 7.36
C ASN A 25 7.09 -3.84 8.07
N LEU A 26 5.91 -4.39 7.78
CA LEU A 26 4.67 -3.98 8.44
C LEU A 26 4.72 -4.29 9.94
N PHE A 27 5.09 -5.51 10.33
CA PHE A 27 5.12 -5.92 11.73
C PHE A 27 6.32 -5.37 12.49
N ASN A 28 7.39 -4.98 11.81
CA ASN A 28 8.55 -4.33 12.43
C ASN A 28 8.35 -2.82 12.67
N ASP A 29 7.17 -2.30 12.35
CA ASP A 29 6.83 -0.90 12.58
C ASP A 29 6.41 -0.70 14.05
N PRO A 30 7.02 0.26 14.79
CA PRO A 30 6.61 0.54 16.17
C PRO A 30 5.16 1.01 16.29
N ALA A 31 4.56 1.56 15.23
CA ALA A 31 3.16 1.94 15.21
C ALA A 31 2.22 0.72 15.21
N ILE A 32 2.68 -0.42 14.69
CA ILE A 32 1.89 -1.66 14.64
C ILE A 32 2.18 -2.52 15.87
N ILE A 33 3.44 -2.74 16.21
CA ILE A 33 3.87 -3.49 17.40
C ILE A 33 4.71 -2.55 18.27
N ASN A 34 4.11 -2.06 19.35
CA ASN A 34 4.75 -1.13 20.27
C ASN A 34 5.61 -1.87 21.30
N LEU A 35 6.75 -2.40 20.83
CA LEU A 35 7.75 -3.06 21.67
C LEU A 35 9.13 -2.51 21.34
N PRO A 36 10.13 -2.63 22.28
CA PRO A 36 11.50 -2.30 21.96
C PRO A 36 12.03 -3.09 20.75
N SER A 37 12.94 -2.49 19.98
CA SER A 37 13.39 -3.08 18.72
C SER A 37 13.98 -4.47 18.87
N PHE A 38 14.64 -4.77 19.98
CA PHE A 38 15.25 -6.09 20.22
C PHE A 38 14.21 -7.19 20.49
N PHE A 39 12.99 -6.84 20.89
CA PHE A 39 11.86 -7.76 20.95
C PHE A 39 11.01 -7.73 19.66
N ARG A 40 10.82 -6.55 19.08
CA ARG A 40 9.99 -6.35 17.89
C ARG A 40 10.57 -7.06 16.67
N TYR A 41 11.87 -6.95 16.44
CA TYR A 41 12.52 -7.53 15.27
C TYR A 41 12.34 -9.06 15.19
N PRO A 42 12.68 -9.85 16.24
CA PRO A 42 12.46 -11.30 16.20
C PRO A 42 10.99 -11.68 16.08
N LEU A 43 10.11 -10.94 16.75
CA LEU A 43 8.67 -11.20 16.71
C LEU A 43 8.10 -10.91 15.31
N ALA A 44 8.48 -9.80 14.70
CA ALA A 44 8.06 -9.45 13.35
C ALA A 44 8.54 -10.50 12.34
N LYS A 45 9.77 -10.99 12.49
CA LYS A 45 10.32 -12.04 11.63
C LYS A 45 9.56 -13.35 11.77
N LEU A 46 9.24 -13.74 13.01
CA LEU A 46 8.46 -14.95 13.26
C LEU A 46 7.05 -14.86 12.66
N ILE A 47 6.36 -13.75 12.89
CA ILE A 47 5.00 -13.54 12.39
C ILE A 47 4.99 -13.52 10.86
N SER A 48 5.88 -12.77 10.24
CA SER A 48 5.95 -12.68 8.78
C SER A 48 6.26 -14.02 8.13
N ASN A 49 7.19 -14.77 8.72
CA ASN A 49 7.55 -16.10 8.23
C ASN A 49 6.35 -17.07 8.31
N ARG A 50 5.58 -17.03 9.39
CA ARG A 50 4.43 -17.91 9.57
C ARG A 50 3.25 -17.51 8.69
N ARG A 51 3.04 -16.23 8.46
CA ARG A 51 1.91 -15.71 7.67
C ARG A 51 2.18 -15.68 6.17
N ALA A 52 3.45 -15.65 5.75
CA ALA A 52 3.81 -15.53 4.34
C ALA A 52 3.18 -16.61 3.46
N PRO A 53 3.19 -17.91 3.80
CA PRO A 53 2.58 -18.93 2.94
C PRO A 53 1.09 -18.72 2.73
N THR A 54 0.34 -18.37 3.77
CA THR A 54 -1.10 -18.10 3.67
C THR A 54 -1.36 -16.84 2.85
N ALA A 55 -0.60 -15.76 3.10
CA ALA A 55 -0.71 -14.52 2.36
C ALA A 55 -0.37 -14.71 0.88
N LYS A 56 0.69 -15.47 0.57
CA LYS A 56 1.06 -15.79 -0.82
C LYS A 56 -0.07 -16.50 -1.55
N LYS A 57 -0.74 -17.43 -0.88
CA LYS A 57 -1.88 -18.16 -1.48
C LYS A 57 -3.03 -17.21 -1.81
N ILE A 58 -3.35 -16.29 -0.90
CA ILE A 58 -4.40 -15.29 -1.13
C ILE A 58 -4.04 -14.37 -2.31
N TYR A 59 -2.80 -13.88 -2.37
CA TYR A 59 -2.36 -13.02 -3.48
C TYR A 59 -2.28 -13.76 -4.80
N GLN A 60 -1.99 -15.07 -4.81
CA GLN A 60 -2.10 -15.89 -6.02
C GLN A 60 -3.50 -15.88 -6.58
N GLU A 61 -4.52 -15.99 -5.74
CA GLU A 61 -5.92 -15.92 -6.14
C GLU A 61 -6.30 -14.55 -6.70
N LEU A 62 -5.59 -13.48 -6.28
CA LEU A 62 -5.77 -12.11 -6.76
C LEU A 62 -4.91 -11.78 -8.00
N GLY A 63 -4.21 -12.75 -8.57
CA GLY A 63 -3.37 -12.53 -9.75
C GLY A 63 -1.89 -12.33 -9.45
N GLY A 64 -1.42 -12.71 -8.26
CA GLY A 64 0.00 -12.71 -7.89
C GLY A 64 0.51 -11.42 -7.26
N SER A 65 -0.37 -10.42 -7.04
CA SER A 65 -0.01 -9.15 -6.40
C SER A 65 -1.21 -8.51 -5.73
N SER A 66 -0.97 -7.51 -4.88
CA SER A 66 -2.06 -6.70 -4.33
C SER A 66 -2.66 -5.82 -5.44
N PRO A 67 -4.00 -5.78 -5.58
CA PRO A 67 -4.64 -4.89 -6.56
C PRO A 67 -4.70 -3.44 -6.11
N ILE A 68 -4.21 -3.10 -4.92
CA ILE A 68 -4.41 -1.78 -4.31
C ILE A 68 -3.78 -0.65 -5.12
N LEU A 69 -2.60 -0.85 -5.70
CA LEU A 69 -1.96 0.17 -6.53
C LEU A 69 -2.79 0.50 -7.76
N LYS A 70 -3.21 -0.53 -8.50
CA LYS A 70 -4.03 -0.37 -9.70
C LYS A 70 -5.36 0.31 -9.39
N LEU A 71 -6.04 -0.13 -8.32
CA LEU A 71 -7.31 0.45 -7.90
C LEU A 71 -7.14 1.90 -7.46
N THR A 72 -6.06 2.22 -6.76
CA THR A 72 -5.78 3.58 -6.32
C THR A 72 -5.44 4.49 -7.52
N GLU A 73 -4.71 3.99 -8.50
CA GLU A 73 -4.42 4.73 -9.73
C GLU A 73 -5.70 5.01 -10.53
N GLU A 74 -6.63 4.07 -10.60
CA GLU A 74 -7.94 4.27 -11.21
C GLU A 74 -8.76 5.32 -10.47
N GLN A 75 -8.74 5.31 -9.14
CA GLN A 75 -9.39 6.32 -8.31
C GLN A 75 -8.78 7.70 -8.54
N ALA A 76 -7.46 7.79 -8.61
CA ALA A 76 -6.76 9.05 -8.86
C ALA A 76 -7.14 9.63 -10.23
N GLY A 77 -7.20 8.80 -11.27
CA GLY A 77 -7.60 9.23 -12.60
C GLY A 77 -9.04 9.73 -12.67
N THR A 78 -9.95 9.03 -12.01
CA THR A 78 -11.37 9.41 -11.93
C THR A 78 -11.56 10.72 -11.17
N LEU A 79 -10.88 10.87 -10.02
CA LEU A 79 -10.93 12.07 -9.21
C LEU A 79 -10.34 13.28 -9.95
N ASP A 80 -9.22 13.09 -10.62
CA ASP A 80 -8.54 14.09 -11.42
C ASP A 80 -9.50 14.66 -12.50
N ALA A 81 -10.11 13.77 -13.26
CA ALA A 81 -11.08 14.16 -14.31
C ALA A 81 -12.28 14.89 -13.73
N LYS A 82 -12.82 14.41 -12.59
CA LYS A 82 -13.99 15.03 -11.95
C LYS A 82 -13.69 16.40 -11.39
N LEU A 83 -12.57 16.59 -10.71
CA LEU A 83 -12.17 17.88 -10.15
C LEU A 83 -11.94 18.92 -11.24
N ASN A 84 -11.29 18.55 -12.32
CA ASN A 84 -11.03 19.46 -13.44
C ASN A 84 -12.29 19.82 -14.21
N LYS A 85 -13.30 18.94 -14.20
CA LYS A 85 -14.59 19.22 -14.82
C LYS A 85 -15.43 20.21 -14.01
N GLU A 86 -15.38 20.14 -12.68
CA GLU A 86 -16.22 20.94 -11.79
C GLU A 86 -15.65 22.31 -11.46
N ASP A 87 -14.34 22.51 -11.60
CA ASP A 87 -13.65 23.76 -11.25
C ASP A 87 -12.88 24.31 -12.45
N ASP A 88 -13.46 25.34 -13.10
CA ASP A 88 -12.84 25.98 -14.28
C ASP A 88 -11.68 26.91 -13.90
N PHE A 89 -11.54 27.26 -12.61
CA PHE A 89 -10.53 28.22 -12.14
C PHE A 89 -9.24 27.55 -11.65
N SER A 90 -9.25 26.24 -11.46
CA SER A 90 -8.12 25.49 -10.94
C SER A 90 -7.80 24.30 -11.81
N ASP A 91 -6.53 23.95 -11.84
CA ASP A 91 -6.00 22.80 -12.55
C ASP A 91 -5.54 21.77 -11.52
N TYR A 92 -6.16 20.60 -11.52
CA TYR A 92 -5.90 19.54 -10.52
C TYR A 92 -5.08 18.41 -11.12
N LYS A 93 -4.15 17.92 -10.33
CA LYS A 93 -3.39 16.69 -10.64
C LYS A 93 -3.39 15.79 -9.43
N CYS A 94 -3.85 14.55 -9.59
CA CYS A 94 -3.86 13.54 -8.54
C CYS A 94 -2.62 12.64 -8.63
N PHE A 95 -1.96 12.42 -7.50
CA PHE A 95 -0.78 11.59 -7.38
C PHE A 95 -1.04 10.44 -6.41
N VAL A 96 -0.48 9.28 -6.70
CA VAL A 96 -0.55 8.10 -5.83
C VAL A 96 0.80 7.92 -5.16
N VAL A 97 0.78 7.80 -3.82
CA VAL A 97 1.97 7.56 -2.99
C VAL A 97 1.72 6.34 -2.12
N MET A 98 2.59 5.35 -2.23
CA MET A 98 2.50 4.10 -1.46
C MET A 98 3.85 3.70 -0.89
#